data_3be0057dbacb0fc96f43f9e38faedaa3
#
_entry.id   3be0057dbacb0fc96f43f9e38faedaa3
#
_cell.length_a   1.000
_cell.length_b   1.000
_cell.length_c   1.000
_cell.angle_alpha   90.00
_cell.angle_beta   90.00
_cell.angle_gamma   90.00
#
_symmetry.space_group_name_H-M   'P 1'
#
loop_
_entity.id
_entity.type
_entity.pdbx_description
1 polymer ?
#
loop_
_entity_poly.entity_id
_entity_poly.type
_entity_poly.pdbx_seq_one_letter_code
_entity_poly.pdbx_strand_id
1 'polypeptide(L)'
;DEYNTESSFEDAQAVLVRSAKMHDMELSDNLLAIARAGAGVNNIPLDKCAEEGIVVFNTPGANANAVKEQVIAAMLLASRDLIGGNKWVADNAEDPDIAKATEKAKKAFAGQEIKGKKLGVIGLGAIGQLVANAAIALGMEVYGYDPYVSVKAAWNLSSEVKYISDVKAVSYTHLRAHE
;
A
#
# COMPACT_ATOMS: atom_id res chain seq x y z
N ASP A 1 -10.19 -20.66 25.56
CA ASP A 1 -9.50 -20.86 24.30
C ASP A 1 -8.10 -20.32 24.44
N GLU A 2 -7.09 -21.17 24.39
CA GLU A 2 -5.69 -20.79 24.49
C GLU A 2 -5.14 -20.59 23.06
N TYR A 3 -4.53 -19.43 22.82
CA TYR A 3 -3.81 -19.15 21.58
C TYR A 3 -2.32 -19.27 21.86
N ASN A 4 -1.65 -20.17 21.16
CA ASN A 4 -0.20 -20.34 21.24
C ASN A 4 0.44 -19.74 19.99
N THR A 5 1.53 -18.99 20.16
CA THR A 5 2.40 -18.53 19.07
C THR A 5 3.57 -19.49 18.99
N GLU A 6 3.48 -20.49 18.13
CA GLU A 6 4.50 -21.52 17.97
C GLU A 6 5.05 -21.57 16.54
N SER A 7 6.25 -22.10 16.42
CA SER A 7 6.88 -22.38 15.12
C SER A 7 6.43 -23.71 14.50
N SER A 8 5.75 -24.57 15.28
CA SER A 8 5.14 -25.84 14.83
C SER A 8 3.69 -25.91 15.30
N PHE A 9 2.84 -26.63 14.54
CA PHE A 9 1.39 -26.75 14.80
C PHE A 9 0.91 -28.19 14.62
N GLU A 10 1.68 -29.13 15.15
CA GLU A 10 1.46 -30.58 14.95
C GLU A 10 0.04 -31.06 15.32
N ASP A 11 -0.60 -30.44 16.32
CA ASP A 11 -1.94 -30.80 16.77
C ASP A 11 -3.01 -29.72 16.53
N ALA A 12 -2.68 -28.68 15.77
CA ALA A 12 -3.61 -27.56 15.55
C ALA A 12 -4.75 -27.94 14.60
N GLN A 13 -6.00 -27.64 14.99
CA GLN A 13 -7.16 -27.73 14.13
C GLN A 13 -7.35 -26.51 13.23
N ALA A 14 -6.82 -25.36 13.62
CA ALA A 14 -6.83 -24.13 12.84
C ALA A 14 -5.54 -23.32 13.04
N VAL A 15 -5.06 -22.72 11.97
CA VAL A 15 -3.84 -21.89 11.97
C VAL A 15 -4.17 -20.50 11.50
N LEU A 16 -3.71 -19.48 12.25
CA LEU A 16 -3.72 -18.09 11.82
C LEU A 16 -2.31 -17.71 11.37
N VAL A 17 -2.16 -17.33 10.10
CA VAL A 17 -0.88 -16.97 9.50
C VAL A 17 -0.91 -15.59 8.87
N ARG A 18 0.22 -14.89 8.88
CA ARG A 18 0.38 -13.65 8.12
C ARG A 18 1.44 -13.76 7.03
N SER A 19 2.70 -13.94 7.38
CA SER A 19 3.84 -13.88 6.46
C SER A 19 4.67 -15.17 6.39
N ALA A 20 4.47 -16.11 7.32
CA ALA A 20 5.19 -17.37 7.32
C ALA A 20 4.87 -18.15 6.03
N LYS A 21 5.93 -18.73 5.42
CA LYS A 21 5.78 -19.62 4.26
C LYS A 21 5.38 -21.01 4.76
N MET A 22 4.32 -21.56 4.20
CA MET A 22 3.78 -22.86 4.61
C MET A 22 4.02 -23.97 3.58
N HIS A 23 4.68 -23.67 2.45
CA HIS A 23 4.90 -24.65 1.37
C HIS A 23 5.76 -25.84 1.79
N ASP A 24 6.72 -25.60 2.67
CA ASP A 24 7.67 -26.62 3.15
C ASP A 24 7.27 -27.22 4.51
N MET A 25 6.07 -26.86 5.00
CA MET A 25 5.56 -27.36 6.27
C MET A 25 4.75 -28.64 6.06
N GLU A 26 4.89 -29.58 6.97
CA GLU A 26 3.97 -30.71 7.06
C GLU A 26 2.67 -30.23 7.70
N LEU A 27 1.55 -30.45 7.00
CA LEU A 27 0.23 -30.12 7.51
C LEU A 27 -0.25 -31.30 8.34
N SER A 28 -0.78 -31.02 9.53
CA SER A 28 -1.34 -32.05 10.41
C SER A 28 -2.64 -32.63 9.87
N ASP A 29 -2.86 -33.91 10.06
CA ASP A 29 -4.12 -34.57 9.72
C ASP A 29 -5.33 -33.98 10.48
N ASN A 30 -5.08 -33.28 11.58
CA ASN A 30 -6.12 -32.61 12.37
C ASN A 30 -6.42 -31.18 11.87
N LEU A 31 -5.65 -30.64 10.92
CA LEU A 31 -5.81 -29.28 10.45
C LEU A 31 -7.03 -29.12 9.54
N LEU A 32 -8.00 -28.35 9.97
CA LEU A 32 -9.26 -28.12 9.26
C LEU A 32 -9.29 -26.77 8.52
N ALA A 33 -8.56 -25.78 9.04
CA ALA A 33 -8.62 -24.42 8.48
C ALA A 33 -7.30 -23.67 8.62
N ILE A 34 -7.01 -22.83 7.61
CA ILE A 34 -5.94 -21.85 7.64
C ILE A 34 -6.55 -20.47 7.35
N ALA A 35 -6.36 -19.52 8.26
CA ALA A 35 -6.81 -18.14 8.06
C ALA A 35 -5.60 -17.23 7.86
N ARG A 36 -5.54 -16.53 6.71
CA ARG A 36 -4.48 -15.59 6.44
C ARG A 36 -4.89 -14.16 6.78
N ALA A 37 -4.15 -13.52 7.68
CA ALA A 37 -4.30 -12.10 8.00
C ALA A 37 -3.74 -11.22 6.88
N GLY A 38 -4.45 -11.16 5.74
CA GLY A 38 -4.09 -10.39 4.55
C GLY A 38 -4.78 -10.90 3.28
N ALA A 39 -4.63 -10.19 2.18
CA ALA A 39 -5.35 -10.47 0.93
C ALA A 39 -4.72 -11.61 0.10
N GLY A 40 -3.40 -11.59 -0.09
CA GLY A 40 -2.70 -12.62 -0.87
C GLY A 40 -2.61 -13.93 -0.11
N VAL A 41 -2.52 -15.05 -0.81
CA VAL A 41 -2.41 -16.40 -0.23
C VAL A 41 -1.22 -17.19 -0.80
N ASN A 42 -0.31 -16.50 -1.45
CA ASN A 42 0.86 -17.06 -2.12
C ASN A 42 1.88 -17.70 -1.18
N ASN A 43 1.74 -17.56 0.12
CA ASN A 43 2.54 -18.22 1.15
C ASN A 43 1.89 -19.51 1.69
N ILE A 44 0.71 -19.89 1.18
CA ILE A 44 -0.05 -21.08 1.59
C ILE A 44 -0.11 -22.05 0.40
N PRO A 45 0.14 -23.36 0.59
CA PRO A 45 0.07 -24.36 -0.47
C PRO A 45 -1.40 -24.74 -0.76
N LEU A 46 -2.10 -23.91 -1.56
CA LEU A 46 -3.54 -24.06 -1.80
C LEU A 46 -3.94 -25.43 -2.39
N ASP A 47 -3.16 -25.94 -3.33
CA ASP A 47 -3.43 -27.21 -3.97
C ASP A 47 -3.38 -28.34 -2.93
N LYS A 48 -2.34 -28.39 -2.10
CA LYS A 48 -2.21 -29.34 -1.02
C LYS A 48 -3.35 -29.20 0.00
N CYS A 49 -3.70 -27.97 0.38
CA CYS A 49 -4.83 -27.73 1.28
C CYS A 49 -6.16 -28.27 0.69
N ALA A 50 -6.37 -28.10 -0.61
CA ALA A 50 -7.57 -28.59 -1.29
C ALA A 50 -7.62 -30.13 -1.32
N GLU A 51 -6.48 -30.80 -1.57
CA GLU A 51 -6.37 -32.24 -1.55
C GLU A 51 -6.62 -32.83 -0.16
N GLU A 52 -6.16 -32.17 0.89
CA GLU A 52 -6.32 -32.60 2.28
C GLU A 52 -7.63 -32.10 2.94
N GLY A 53 -8.48 -31.37 2.20
CA GLY A 53 -9.76 -30.87 2.69
C GLY A 53 -9.66 -29.69 3.67
N ILE A 54 -8.53 -28.99 3.68
CA ILE A 54 -8.28 -27.84 4.55
C ILE A 54 -8.86 -26.58 3.92
N VAL A 55 -9.73 -25.86 4.65
CA VAL A 55 -10.34 -24.61 4.17
C VAL A 55 -9.37 -23.43 4.38
N VAL A 56 -9.13 -22.65 3.33
CA VAL A 56 -8.27 -21.47 3.41
C VAL A 56 -9.08 -20.18 3.34
N PHE A 57 -8.93 -19.33 4.35
CA PHE A 57 -9.55 -18.00 4.43
C PHE A 57 -8.51 -16.92 4.26
N ASN A 58 -8.92 -15.78 3.70
CA ASN A 58 -8.13 -14.57 3.64
C ASN A 58 -8.96 -13.33 4.01
N THR A 59 -8.29 -12.19 4.20
CA THR A 59 -8.94 -10.94 4.60
C THR A 59 -8.66 -9.82 3.58
N PRO A 60 -9.24 -9.89 2.36
CA PRO A 60 -8.99 -8.89 1.33
C PRO A 60 -9.55 -7.53 1.75
N GLY A 61 -8.74 -6.48 1.58
CA GLY A 61 -9.12 -5.10 1.88
C GLY A 61 -9.01 -4.68 3.35
N ALA A 62 -8.74 -5.58 4.28
CA ALA A 62 -8.68 -5.24 5.71
C ALA A 62 -7.63 -4.16 6.03
N ASN A 63 -6.52 -4.12 5.32
CA ASN A 63 -5.45 -3.13 5.48
C ASN A 63 -5.48 -2.02 4.40
N ALA A 64 -6.51 -1.95 3.56
CA ALA A 64 -6.52 -1.07 2.40
C ALA A 64 -6.39 0.41 2.79
N ASN A 65 -7.04 0.83 3.88
CA ASN A 65 -6.92 2.21 4.37
C ASN A 65 -5.50 2.53 4.85
N ALA A 66 -4.87 1.64 5.61
CA ALA A 66 -3.49 1.84 6.10
C ALA A 66 -2.49 1.95 4.94
N VAL A 67 -2.65 1.12 3.89
CA VAL A 67 -1.82 1.21 2.69
C VAL A 67 -2.06 2.52 1.94
N LYS A 68 -3.31 2.97 1.79
CA LYS A 68 -3.63 4.28 1.21
C LYS A 68 -2.89 5.40 1.96
N GLU A 69 -2.93 5.43 3.29
CA GLU A 69 -2.27 6.45 4.10
C GLU A 69 -0.76 6.44 3.86
N GLN A 70 -0.15 5.27 3.82
CA GLN A 70 1.27 5.13 3.50
C GLN A 70 1.62 5.63 2.10
N VAL A 71 0.76 5.37 1.10
CA VAL A 71 0.96 5.88 -0.27
C VAL A 71 0.89 7.41 -0.30
N ILE A 72 -0.11 8.02 0.35
CA ILE A 72 -0.23 9.48 0.42
C ILE A 72 0.98 10.10 1.13
N ALA A 73 1.43 9.52 2.24
CA ALA A 73 2.65 9.96 2.92
C ALA A 73 3.87 9.89 2.00
N ALA A 74 4.05 8.79 1.26
CA ALA A 74 5.14 8.63 0.31
C ALA A 74 5.09 9.66 -0.84
N MET A 75 3.90 9.97 -1.36
CA MET A 75 3.70 10.99 -2.40
C MET A 75 4.11 12.38 -1.91
N LEU A 76 3.76 12.75 -0.68
CA LEU A 76 4.14 14.02 -0.07
C LEU A 76 5.65 14.09 0.19
N LEU A 77 6.26 13.00 0.66
CA LEU A 77 7.71 12.89 0.85
C LEU A 77 8.47 12.96 -0.47
N ALA A 78 7.94 12.36 -1.54
CA ALA A 78 8.54 12.42 -2.87
C ALA A 78 8.46 13.82 -3.50
N SER A 79 7.45 14.60 -3.14
CA SER A 79 7.26 15.96 -3.68
C SER A 79 8.01 17.04 -2.89
N ARG A 80 8.40 16.77 -1.65
CA ARG A 80 9.08 17.68 -0.72
C ARG A 80 10.14 16.93 0.07
N ASP A 81 11.32 17.51 0.23
CA ASP A 81 12.40 16.90 1.00
C ASP A 81 12.20 17.12 2.53
N LEU A 82 11.13 16.53 3.06
CA LEU A 82 10.83 16.60 4.50
C LEU A 82 11.89 15.87 5.35
N ILE A 83 12.42 14.76 4.82
CA ILE A 83 13.44 13.98 5.52
C ILE A 83 14.74 14.75 5.61
N GLY A 84 15.19 15.34 4.49
CA GLY A 84 16.39 16.19 4.47
C GLY A 84 16.23 17.41 5.35
N GLY A 85 15.05 18.06 5.32
CA GLY A 85 14.75 19.20 6.19
C GLY A 85 14.81 18.84 7.67
N ASN A 86 14.23 17.72 8.06
CA ASN A 86 14.28 17.24 9.45
C ASN A 86 15.71 16.91 9.90
N LYS A 87 16.46 16.22 9.02
CA LYS A 87 17.88 15.91 9.29
C LYS A 87 18.69 17.21 9.45
N TRP A 88 18.50 18.19 8.57
CA TRP A 88 19.20 19.47 8.65
C TRP A 88 18.93 20.18 9.99
N VAL A 89 17.68 20.19 10.47
CA VAL A 89 17.33 20.78 11.78
C VAL A 89 18.03 20.04 12.91
N ALA A 90 18.05 18.70 12.89
CA ALA A 90 18.72 17.90 13.90
C ALA A 90 20.25 18.15 13.93
N ASP A 91 20.87 18.22 12.76
CA ASP A 91 22.31 18.44 12.62
C ASP A 91 22.75 19.86 13.07
N ASN A 92 21.81 20.84 13.10
CA ASN A 92 22.08 22.24 13.47
C ASN A 92 21.38 22.67 14.76
N ALA A 93 20.88 21.74 15.56
CA ALA A 93 20.10 22.03 16.78
C ALA A 93 20.85 22.89 17.82
N GLU A 94 22.18 22.76 17.87
CA GLU A 94 23.07 23.49 18.80
C GLU A 94 23.49 24.89 18.28
N ASP A 95 23.10 25.27 17.05
CA ASP A 95 23.45 26.58 16.47
C ASP A 95 22.67 27.70 17.18
N PRO A 96 23.30 28.64 17.86
CA PRO A 96 22.63 29.76 18.54
C PRO A 96 21.88 30.70 17.55
N ASP A 97 22.25 30.72 16.28
CA ASP A 97 21.61 31.46 15.21
C ASP A 97 20.70 30.64 14.32
N ILE A 98 20.23 29.46 14.79
CA ILE A 98 19.44 28.50 14.02
C ILE A 98 18.24 29.14 13.29
N ALA A 99 17.60 30.15 13.90
CA ALA A 99 16.46 30.81 13.29
C ALA A 99 16.84 31.49 11.96
N LYS A 100 18.00 32.20 11.92
CA LYS A 100 18.50 32.81 10.69
C LYS A 100 19.02 31.79 9.69
N ALA A 101 19.67 30.73 10.19
CA ALA A 101 20.17 29.65 9.38
C ALA A 101 19.00 28.90 8.68
N THR A 102 17.89 28.64 9.39
CA THR A 102 16.68 28.03 8.86
C THR A 102 16.07 28.86 7.71
N GLU A 103 16.00 30.21 7.86
CA GLU A 103 15.47 31.07 6.79
C GLU A 103 16.27 30.96 5.48
N LYS A 104 17.57 30.73 5.58
CA LYS A 104 18.43 30.50 4.40
C LYS A 104 18.28 29.09 3.84
N ALA A 105 18.23 28.07 4.73
CA ALA A 105 18.22 26.67 4.35
C ALA A 105 16.87 26.20 3.79
N LYS A 106 15.74 26.76 4.26
CA LYS A 106 14.38 26.29 3.92
C LYS A 106 14.11 26.15 2.43
N LYS A 107 14.77 26.96 1.58
CA LYS A 107 14.60 26.90 0.12
C LYS A 107 15.09 25.59 -0.48
N ALA A 108 16.09 24.93 0.14
CA ALA A 108 16.62 23.65 -0.33
C ALA A 108 15.61 22.49 -0.16
N PHE A 109 14.66 22.64 0.78
CA PHE A 109 13.70 21.60 1.14
C PHE A 109 12.26 21.89 0.68
N ALA A 110 12.02 23.01 -0.01
CA ALA A 110 10.68 23.51 -0.34
C ALA A 110 9.87 22.54 -1.22
N GLY A 111 10.49 21.89 -2.19
CA GLY A 111 9.85 20.99 -3.13
C GLY A 111 8.71 21.62 -3.94
N GLN A 112 7.73 20.82 -4.32
CA GLN A 112 6.58 21.22 -5.14
C GLN A 112 5.26 20.73 -4.53
N GLU A 113 4.17 21.45 -4.84
CA GLU A 113 2.82 21.00 -4.50
C GLU A 113 2.39 19.82 -5.38
N ILE A 114 1.60 18.91 -4.83
CA ILE A 114 1.00 17.81 -5.60
C ILE A 114 -0.30 18.23 -6.30
N LYS A 115 -0.94 19.31 -5.87
CA LYS A 115 -2.14 19.86 -6.50
C LYS A 115 -1.88 20.16 -7.99
N GLY A 116 -2.81 19.73 -8.84
CA GLY A 116 -2.71 19.85 -10.29
C GLY A 116 -1.73 18.88 -10.97
N LYS A 117 -0.99 18.07 -10.21
CA LYS A 117 -0.16 17.02 -10.79
C LYS A 117 -0.99 15.80 -11.18
N LYS A 118 -0.48 15.04 -12.15
CA LYS A 118 -1.12 13.83 -12.66
C LYS A 118 -0.66 12.61 -11.87
N LEU A 119 -1.61 11.78 -11.46
CA LEU A 119 -1.38 10.49 -10.83
C LEU A 119 -1.96 9.37 -11.69
N GLY A 120 -1.15 8.40 -12.07
CA GLY A 120 -1.60 7.15 -12.67
C GLY A 120 -1.77 6.07 -11.60
N VAL A 121 -2.93 5.41 -11.58
CA VAL A 121 -3.22 4.29 -10.67
C VAL A 121 -3.46 3.05 -11.51
N ILE A 122 -2.60 2.05 -11.36
CA ILE A 122 -2.73 0.74 -11.99
C ILE A 122 -3.31 -0.23 -10.97
N GLY A 123 -4.51 -0.77 -11.25
CA GLY A 123 -5.27 -1.59 -10.32
C GLY A 123 -6.19 -0.72 -9.44
N LEU A 124 -7.49 -0.74 -9.74
CA LEU A 124 -8.53 0.00 -9.02
C LEU A 124 -9.32 -0.87 -8.02
N GLY A 125 -8.63 -1.88 -7.46
CA GLY A 125 -9.16 -2.73 -6.40
C GLY A 125 -9.30 -1.98 -5.07
N ALA A 126 -9.37 -2.71 -3.96
CA ALA A 126 -9.64 -2.17 -2.62
C ALA A 126 -8.70 -1.02 -2.19
N ILE A 127 -7.42 -1.07 -2.58
CA ILE A 127 -6.42 -0.04 -2.27
C ILE A 127 -6.48 1.08 -3.32
N GLY A 128 -6.39 0.72 -4.61
CA GLY A 128 -6.27 1.70 -5.70
C GLY A 128 -7.42 2.71 -5.75
N GLN A 129 -8.67 2.27 -5.51
CA GLN A 129 -9.81 3.18 -5.42
C GLN A 129 -9.69 4.19 -4.26
N LEU A 130 -9.18 3.76 -3.10
CA LEU A 130 -8.99 4.66 -1.96
C LEU A 130 -7.89 5.68 -2.23
N VAL A 131 -6.79 5.24 -2.86
CA VAL A 131 -5.68 6.13 -3.27
C VAL A 131 -6.16 7.14 -4.31
N ALA A 132 -6.89 6.67 -5.35
CA ALA A 132 -7.43 7.52 -6.40
C ALA A 132 -8.35 8.61 -5.84
N ASN A 133 -9.31 8.22 -4.98
CA ASN A 133 -10.24 9.17 -4.36
C ASN A 133 -9.53 10.17 -3.45
N ALA A 134 -8.54 9.72 -2.66
CA ALA A 134 -7.76 10.62 -1.81
C ALA A 134 -6.91 11.60 -2.65
N ALA A 135 -6.32 11.17 -3.75
CA ALA A 135 -5.56 12.02 -4.65
C ALA A 135 -6.44 13.08 -5.34
N ILE A 136 -7.67 12.73 -5.76
CA ILE A 136 -8.66 13.71 -6.23
C ILE A 136 -8.95 14.74 -5.13
N ALA A 137 -9.20 14.32 -3.90
CA ALA A 137 -9.47 15.23 -2.78
C ALA A 137 -8.27 16.17 -2.48
N LEU A 138 -7.05 15.74 -2.78
CA LEU A 138 -5.83 16.56 -2.70
C LEU A 138 -5.61 17.45 -3.93
N GLY A 139 -6.55 17.46 -4.88
CA GLY A 139 -6.53 18.31 -6.07
C GLY A 139 -5.63 17.83 -7.20
N MET A 140 -5.31 16.53 -7.24
CA MET A 140 -4.58 15.93 -8.34
C MET A 140 -5.51 15.54 -9.51
N GLU A 141 -4.97 15.42 -10.72
CA GLU A 141 -5.64 14.77 -11.84
C GLU A 141 -5.32 13.27 -11.80
N VAL A 142 -6.34 12.42 -11.63
CA VAL A 142 -6.14 10.98 -11.49
C VAL A 142 -6.55 10.23 -12.74
N TYR A 143 -5.68 9.34 -13.19
CA TYR A 143 -5.87 8.44 -14.32
C TYR A 143 -5.80 7.00 -13.81
N GLY A 144 -6.86 6.22 -14.05
CA GLY A 144 -6.99 4.85 -13.58
C GLY A 144 -6.96 3.83 -14.70
N TYR A 145 -6.19 2.76 -14.51
CA TYR A 145 -6.17 1.59 -15.37
C TYR A 145 -6.48 0.33 -14.55
N ASP A 146 -7.52 -0.39 -14.91
CA ASP A 146 -7.81 -1.72 -14.39
C ASP A 146 -8.70 -2.48 -15.37
N PRO A 147 -8.21 -3.52 -16.06
CA PRO A 147 -9.01 -4.30 -17.01
C PRO A 147 -10.05 -5.21 -16.32
N TYR A 148 -9.97 -5.38 -15.01
CA TYR A 148 -10.82 -6.29 -14.23
C TYR A 148 -11.55 -5.59 -13.09
N VAL A 149 -11.75 -4.27 -13.20
CA VAL A 149 -12.43 -3.50 -12.16
C VAL A 149 -13.82 -4.09 -11.86
N SER A 150 -14.08 -4.40 -10.59
CA SER A 150 -15.39 -4.88 -10.17
C SER A 150 -16.43 -3.75 -10.20
N VAL A 151 -17.70 -4.11 -10.41
CA VAL A 151 -18.81 -3.16 -10.34
C VAL A 151 -18.80 -2.40 -9.00
N LYS A 152 -18.59 -3.11 -7.89
CA LYS A 152 -18.49 -2.50 -6.56
C LYS A 152 -17.36 -1.47 -6.46
N ALA A 153 -16.19 -1.77 -7.01
CA ALA A 153 -15.06 -0.85 -7.01
C ALA A 153 -15.37 0.39 -7.87
N ALA A 154 -15.99 0.20 -9.05
CA ALA A 154 -16.39 1.29 -9.92
C ALA A 154 -17.40 2.23 -9.24
N TRP A 155 -18.36 1.71 -8.49
CA TRP A 155 -19.33 2.52 -7.73
C TRP A 155 -18.70 3.36 -6.62
N ASN A 156 -17.60 2.90 -6.03
CA ASN A 156 -16.88 3.60 -4.97
C ASN A 156 -15.83 4.59 -5.50
N LEU A 157 -15.57 4.56 -6.80
CA LEU A 157 -14.59 5.43 -7.43
C LEU A 157 -15.18 6.80 -7.71
N SER A 158 -14.45 7.88 -7.46
CA SER A 158 -14.85 9.23 -7.84
C SER A 158 -15.05 9.31 -9.35
N SER A 159 -16.12 10.00 -9.79
CA SER A 159 -16.40 10.27 -11.20
C SER A 159 -15.34 11.16 -11.87
N GLU A 160 -14.47 11.81 -11.08
CA GLU A 160 -13.38 12.63 -11.59
C GLU A 160 -12.15 11.79 -12.01
N VAL A 161 -12.11 10.50 -11.66
CA VAL A 161 -11.04 9.59 -12.11
C VAL A 161 -11.21 9.30 -13.59
N LYS A 162 -10.21 9.65 -14.37
CA LYS A 162 -10.20 9.46 -15.83
C LYS A 162 -9.75 8.03 -16.15
N TYR A 163 -10.62 7.26 -16.80
CA TYR A 163 -10.28 5.91 -17.25
C TYR A 163 -9.31 5.95 -18.43
N ILE A 164 -8.33 5.06 -18.42
CA ILE A 164 -7.42 4.80 -19.53
C ILE A 164 -7.42 3.32 -19.88
N SER A 165 -7.49 3.01 -21.16
CA SER A 165 -7.57 1.63 -21.68
C SER A 165 -6.20 1.00 -21.95
N ASP A 166 -5.12 1.80 -21.97
CA ASP A 166 -3.77 1.34 -22.23
C ASP A 166 -2.83 1.74 -21.07
N VAL A 167 -2.21 0.74 -20.45
CA VAL A 167 -1.24 0.96 -19.37
C VAL A 167 -0.05 1.83 -19.79
N LYS A 168 0.32 1.81 -21.07
CA LYS A 168 1.38 2.68 -21.61
C LYS A 168 0.99 4.17 -21.52
N ALA A 169 -0.30 4.48 -21.62
CA ALA A 169 -0.78 5.86 -21.44
C ALA A 169 -0.54 6.37 -20.01
N VAL A 170 -0.49 5.50 -19.01
CA VAL A 170 -0.09 5.84 -17.63
C VAL A 170 1.34 6.36 -17.59
N SER A 171 2.25 5.72 -18.33
CA SER A 171 3.68 6.10 -18.36
C SER A 171 3.93 7.48 -18.95
N TYR A 172 3.09 7.93 -19.88
CA TYR A 172 3.18 9.27 -20.47
C TYR A 172 2.59 10.38 -19.59
N THR A 173 1.79 10.02 -18.59
CA THR A 173 1.22 10.97 -17.62
C THR A 173 2.09 11.13 -16.38
N HIS A 174 3.14 10.31 -16.25
CA HIS A 174 4.09 10.36 -15.14
C HIS A 174 5.02 11.57 -15.28
N LEU A 175 5.06 12.32 -14.19
CA LEU A 175 6.25 13.02 -13.72
C LEU A 175 7.47 12.85 -14.65
N ARG A 176 7.55 13.59 -15.73
CA ARG A 176 8.86 14.10 -16.08
C ARG A 176 9.19 15.11 -14.96
N ALA A 177 9.87 14.62 -13.96
CA ALA A 177 10.79 15.43 -13.23
C ALA A 177 11.83 15.86 -14.26
N HIS A 178 11.94 17.17 -14.50
CA HIS A 178 12.91 17.89 -15.31
C HIS A 178 12.49 18.16 -16.76
N GLU A 179 12.40 19.43 -16.96
CA GLU A 179 13.58 20.31 -17.18
C GLU A 179 13.41 21.63 -16.45
#